data_17b825982f2759a404c93ac19bed28f4
#
_entry.id   17b825982f2759a404c93ac19bed28f4
#
_cell.length_a   1.000
_cell.length_b   1.000
_cell.length_c   1.000
_cell.angle_alpha   90.00
_cell.angle_beta   90.00
_cell.angle_gamma   90.00
#
_symmetry.space_group_name_H-M   'P 1'
#
loop_
_entity.id
_entity.type
_entity.pdbx_description
1 polymer ?
#
loop_
_entity_poly.entity_id
_entity_poly.type
_entity_poly.pdbx_seq_one_letter_code
_entity_poly.pdbx_strand_id
1 'polypeptide(L)'
;MKVGTDGLLLGAWASLPTYVSLNGCAVTKDSAAYLDIGSGSGLISLMLAQRAPQATIRAIELDSDAARQAEHNFRQSSFASRLQLLKGDILTYQPAERYALIVSNPPFFDNALLGSNGKRNQARHTASLPLPLLLAKAAELLAPGGSLALVLPEPAAEAFSQLAGAQGWFAMASCQVFSRADKAPLRRLMQWQRVPCQPRQQQLLIHNDDGSYSEQYRHLLRDFYLKF
;
A
#
# COMPACT_ATOMS: atom_id res chain seq x y z
N MET A 1 5.02 -7.02 15.46
CA MET A 1 5.34 -5.73 14.79
C MET A 1 4.38 -4.66 15.29
N LYS A 2 4.82 -3.40 15.46
CA LYS A 2 3.90 -2.31 15.83
C LYS A 2 3.09 -1.89 14.60
N VAL A 3 1.79 -1.65 14.77
CA VAL A 3 0.93 -1.07 13.75
C VAL A 3 1.42 0.35 13.45
N GLY A 4 1.82 0.61 12.22
CA GLY A 4 2.29 1.92 11.78
C GLY A 4 1.15 2.76 11.18
N THR A 5 1.16 4.06 11.44
CA THR A 5 0.19 5.01 10.85
C THR A 5 0.18 4.96 9.33
N ASP A 6 1.33 4.72 8.69
CA ASP A 6 1.47 4.67 7.24
C ASP A 6 0.62 3.55 6.62
N GLY A 7 0.63 2.34 7.21
CA GLY A 7 -0.20 1.23 6.75
C GLY A 7 -1.71 1.48 6.92
N LEU A 8 -2.11 2.10 8.05
CA LEU A 8 -3.49 2.50 8.29
C LEU A 8 -3.97 3.51 7.24
N LEU A 9 -3.17 4.54 7.00
CA LEU A 9 -3.51 5.57 6.01
C LEU A 9 -3.63 4.98 4.62
N LEU A 10 -2.68 4.16 4.19
CA LEU A 10 -2.72 3.53 2.87
C LEU A 10 -3.92 2.59 2.73
N GLY A 11 -4.15 1.72 3.72
CA GLY A 11 -5.27 0.77 3.71
C GLY A 11 -6.65 1.45 3.67
N ALA A 12 -6.79 2.63 4.29
CA ALA A 12 -8.02 3.41 4.27
C ALA A 12 -8.16 4.26 2.98
N TRP A 13 -7.05 4.86 2.49
CA TRP A 13 -7.07 5.85 1.42
C TRP A 13 -7.08 5.24 0.01
N ALA A 14 -6.38 4.12 -0.22
CA ALA A 14 -6.26 3.53 -1.55
C ALA A 14 -7.63 3.37 -2.21
N SER A 15 -7.78 3.90 -3.43
CA SER A 15 -9.02 3.77 -4.20
C SER A 15 -9.18 2.33 -4.66
N LEU A 16 -10.30 1.73 -4.31
CA LEU A 16 -10.65 0.40 -4.81
C LEU A 16 -11.04 0.49 -6.28
N PRO A 17 -10.65 -0.49 -7.11
CA PRO A 17 -11.01 -0.49 -8.52
C PRO A 17 -12.52 -0.46 -8.70
N THR A 18 -13.00 0.51 -9.49
CA THR A 18 -14.36 0.51 -10.03
C THR A 18 -14.28 -0.10 -11.42
N TYR A 19 -14.72 -1.36 -11.57
CA TYR A 19 -14.65 -2.01 -12.87
C TYR A 19 -15.60 -1.34 -13.85
N VAL A 20 -15.01 -0.76 -14.89
CA VAL A 20 -15.72 -0.43 -16.14
C VAL A 20 -15.41 -1.58 -17.08
N SER A 21 -16.45 -2.26 -17.56
CA SER A 21 -16.36 -3.30 -18.59
C SER A 21 -15.64 -2.77 -19.82
N LEU A 22 -14.48 -3.32 -20.14
CA LEU A 22 -13.91 -3.20 -21.47
C LEU A 22 -14.52 -4.32 -22.32
N ASN A 23 -15.24 -3.96 -23.39
CA ASN A 23 -15.90 -4.85 -24.36
C ASN A 23 -17.22 -5.49 -23.96
N GLY A 24 -18.06 -4.85 -23.11
CA GLY A 24 -19.42 -5.34 -22.88
C GLY A 24 -19.54 -6.62 -22.02
N CYS A 25 -18.43 -7.24 -21.63
CA CYS A 25 -18.41 -8.27 -20.59
C CYS A 25 -18.23 -7.60 -19.24
N ALA A 26 -19.25 -7.68 -18.39
CA ALA A 26 -19.14 -7.31 -16.99
C ALA A 26 -18.12 -8.23 -16.32
N VAL A 27 -16.89 -7.76 -16.14
CA VAL A 27 -16.02 -8.33 -15.11
C VAL A 27 -16.64 -7.88 -13.81
N THR A 28 -17.40 -8.75 -13.21
CA THR A 28 -18.13 -8.49 -11.98
C THR A 28 -17.15 -8.07 -10.89
N LYS A 29 -17.53 -7.13 -10.05
CA LYS A 29 -16.85 -6.79 -8.78
C LYS A 29 -16.52 -8.03 -7.93
N ASP A 30 -17.07 -9.16 -8.31
CA ASP A 30 -17.18 -10.37 -7.52
C ASP A 30 -15.97 -11.30 -7.59
N SER A 31 -14.90 -10.97 -8.31
CA SER A 31 -13.67 -11.78 -8.37
C SER A 31 -12.38 -10.95 -8.45
N ALA A 32 -12.39 -9.73 -7.97
CA ALA A 32 -11.19 -8.91 -7.96
C ALA A 32 -10.13 -9.51 -7.03
N ALA A 33 -8.95 -9.75 -7.56
CA ALA A 33 -7.78 -10.10 -6.76
C ALA A 33 -6.96 -8.84 -6.45
N TYR A 34 -6.59 -8.68 -5.18
CA TYR A 34 -5.67 -7.63 -4.72
C TYR A 34 -4.40 -8.26 -4.16
N LEU A 35 -3.29 -7.56 -4.25
CA LEU A 35 -1.99 -8.01 -3.73
C LEU A 35 -1.41 -6.98 -2.76
N ASP A 36 -1.01 -7.43 -1.58
CA ASP A 36 -0.30 -6.66 -0.57
C ASP A 36 1.17 -7.11 -0.54
N ILE A 37 2.07 -6.26 -1.03
CA ILE A 37 3.51 -6.56 -1.14
C ILE A 37 4.23 -6.05 0.11
N GLY A 38 4.90 -6.95 0.83
CA GLY A 38 5.55 -6.64 2.11
C GLY A 38 4.50 -6.40 3.19
N SER A 39 3.58 -7.34 3.35
CA SER A 39 2.36 -7.17 4.16
C SER A 39 2.62 -6.96 5.66
N GLY A 40 3.82 -7.28 6.14
CA GLY A 40 4.14 -7.18 7.55
C GLY A 40 3.20 -8.01 8.43
N SER A 41 2.43 -7.34 9.30
CA SER A 41 1.40 -7.98 10.13
C SER A 41 0.09 -8.29 9.41
N GLY A 42 -0.03 -7.94 8.13
CA GLY A 42 -1.24 -8.12 7.32
C GLY A 42 -2.31 -7.04 7.52
N LEU A 43 -1.96 -5.91 8.13
CA LEU A 43 -2.91 -4.84 8.44
C LEU A 43 -3.62 -4.31 7.19
N ILE A 44 -2.86 -3.96 6.15
CA ILE A 44 -3.43 -3.40 4.91
C ILE A 44 -4.36 -4.43 4.25
N SER A 45 -3.94 -5.69 4.20
CA SER A 45 -4.75 -6.79 3.69
C SER A 45 -6.09 -6.92 4.41
N LEU A 46 -6.11 -6.84 5.75
CA LEU A 46 -7.34 -6.87 6.55
C LEU A 46 -8.25 -5.68 6.27
N MET A 47 -7.68 -4.49 6.17
CA MET A 47 -8.43 -3.27 5.84
C MET A 47 -9.05 -3.34 4.44
N LEU A 48 -8.30 -3.85 3.46
CA LEU A 48 -8.82 -4.07 2.10
C LEU A 48 -9.93 -5.12 2.09
N ALA A 49 -9.80 -6.21 2.86
CA ALA A 49 -10.83 -7.24 2.98
C ALA A 49 -12.13 -6.70 3.59
N GLN A 50 -12.03 -5.77 4.55
CA GLN A 50 -13.19 -5.08 5.12
C GLN A 50 -13.86 -4.17 4.10
N ARG A 51 -13.09 -3.40 3.32
CA ARG A 51 -13.59 -2.43 2.33
C ARG A 51 -14.11 -3.07 1.03
N ALA A 52 -13.62 -4.26 0.69
CA ALA A 52 -13.93 -4.98 -0.54
C ALA A 52 -14.52 -6.37 -0.22
N PRO A 53 -15.82 -6.48 0.11
CA PRO A 53 -16.41 -7.74 0.59
C PRO A 53 -16.33 -8.91 -0.38
N GLN A 54 -16.18 -8.63 -1.67
CA GLN A 54 -16.13 -9.65 -2.72
C GLN A 54 -14.71 -9.94 -3.25
N ALA A 55 -13.71 -9.13 -2.85
CA ALA A 55 -12.35 -9.31 -3.31
C ALA A 55 -11.62 -10.42 -2.55
N THR A 56 -10.74 -11.12 -3.25
CA THR A 56 -9.72 -11.97 -2.64
C THR A 56 -8.44 -11.16 -2.47
N ILE A 57 -7.77 -11.28 -1.34
CA ILE A 57 -6.54 -10.55 -1.06
C ILE A 57 -5.42 -11.55 -0.84
N ARG A 58 -4.37 -11.44 -1.64
CA ARG A 58 -3.11 -12.12 -1.40
C ARG A 58 -2.13 -11.16 -0.76
N ALA A 59 -1.43 -11.65 0.24
CA ALA A 59 -0.35 -10.96 0.90
C ALA A 59 0.94 -11.73 0.67
N ILE A 60 2.02 -11.04 0.36
CA ILE A 60 3.34 -11.66 0.26
C ILE A 60 4.30 -10.99 1.25
N GLU A 61 5.01 -11.81 2.02
CA GLU A 61 5.94 -11.34 3.06
C GLU A 61 7.19 -12.19 3.06
N LEU A 62 8.35 -11.51 3.03
CA LEU A 62 9.67 -12.15 3.03
C LEU A 62 10.09 -12.59 4.43
N ASP A 63 9.84 -11.75 5.44
CA ASP A 63 10.21 -12.01 6.83
C ASP A 63 9.32 -13.08 7.44
N SER A 64 9.94 -14.13 7.98
CA SER A 64 9.23 -15.30 8.50
C SER A 64 8.39 -15.00 9.73
N ASP A 65 8.81 -14.07 10.57
CA ASP A 65 8.11 -13.74 11.82
C ASP A 65 6.90 -12.85 11.54
N ALA A 66 7.08 -11.88 10.64
CA ALA A 66 5.98 -11.05 10.14
C ALA A 66 4.94 -11.90 9.38
N ALA A 67 5.38 -12.83 8.53
CA ALA A 67 4.50 -13.74 7.82
C ALA A 67 3.67 -14.62 8.78
N ARG A 68 4.27 -15.18 9.82
CA ARG A 68 3.53 -15.94 10.85
C ARG A 68 2.50 -15.09 11.58
N GLN A 69 2.86 -13.83 11.89
CA GLN A 69 1.92 -12.90 12.52
C GLN A 69 0.76 -12.57 11.61
N ALA A 70 1.02 -12.28 10.31
CA ALA A 70 -0.03 -12.01 9.33
C ALA A 70 -0.97 -13.21 9.16
N GLU A 71 -0.43 -14.41 9.03
CA GLU A 71 -1.22 -15.64 8.92
C GLU A 71 -2.12 -15.85 10.15
N HIS A 72 -1.59 -15.65 11.35
CA HIS A 72 -2.37 -15.70 12.58
C HIS A 72 -3.51 -14.67 12.55
N ASN A 73 -3.22 -13.41 12.22
CA ASN A 73 -4.20 -12.34 12.15
C ASN A 73 -5.30 -12.64 11.12
N PHE A 74 -4.93 -13.18 9.95
CA PHE A 74 -5.90 -13.56 8.92
C PHE A 74 -6.85 -14.65 9.41
N ARG A 75 -6.33 -15.69 10.03
CA ARG A 75 -7.14 -16.80 10.57
C ARG A 75 -8.11 -16.37 11.67
N GLN A 76 -7.74 -15.36 12.47
CA GLN A 76 -8.59 -14.82 13.54
C GLN A 76 -9.62 -13.80 13.04
N SER A 77 -9.52 -13.35 11.79
CA SER A 77 -10.43 -12.37 11.23
C SER A 77 -11.70 -13.00 10.66
N SER A 78 -12.78 -12.22 10.60
CA SER A 78 -14.00 -12.60 9.88
C SER A 78 -13.82 -12.70 8.36
N PHE A 79 -12.64 -12.32 7.83
CA PHE A 79 -12.30 -12.31 6.41
C PHE A 79 -11.41 -13.49 6.01
N ALA A 80 -11.14 -14.45 6.89
CA ALA A 80 -10.18 -15.55 6.70
C ALA A 80 -10.33 -16.28 5.38
N SER A 81 -11.56 -16.51 4.92
CA SER A 81 -11.85 -17.22 3.66
C SER A 81 -11.39 -16.50 2.39
N ARG A 82 -11.10 -15.19 2.49
CA ARG A 82 -10.70 -14.34 1.36
C ARG A 82 -9.27 -13.81 1.45
N LEU A 83 -8.54 -14.19 2.51
CA LEU A 83 -7.17 -13.77 2.77
C LEU A 83 -6.22 -14.94 2.61
N GLN A 84 -5.18 -14.75 1.81
CA GLN A 84 -4.13 -15.74 1.63
C GLN A 84 -2.76 -15.10 1.83
N LEU A 85 -1.97 -15.68 2.72
CA LEU A 85 -0.57 -15.29 2.90
C LEU A 85 0.33 -16.23 2.12
N LEU A 86 1.29 -15.63 1.43
CA LEU A 86 2.42 -16.29 0.78
C LEU A 86 3.71 -15.80 1.44
N LYS A 87 4.43 -16.73 2.06
CA LYS A 87 5.77 -16.44 2.54
C LYS A 87 6.75 -16.58 1.39
N GLY A 88 7.41 -15.49 1.00
CA GLY A 88 8.37 -15.52 -0.10
C GLY A 88 8.82 -14.16 -0.59
N ASP A 89 9.70 -14.20 -1.58
CA ASP A 89 10.20 -13.01 -2.27
C ASP A 89 9.27 -12.66 -3.44
N ILE A 90 8.77 -11.43 -3.45
CA ILE A 90 7.94 -10.92 -4.54
C ILE A 90 8.63 -10.98 -5.90
N LEU A 91 9.95 -10.85 -5.94
CA LEU A 91 10.70 -10.87 -7.20
C LEU A 91 10.66 -12.24 -7.89
N THR A 92 10.53 -13.31 -7.13
CA THR A 92 10.39 -14.68 -7.66
C THR A 92 8.95 -15.14 -7.83
N TYR A 93 7.99 -14.32 -7.38
CA TYR A 93 6.57 -14.66 -7.42
C TYR A 93 6.00 -14.56 -8.84
N GLN A 94 5.44 -15.67 -9.34
CA GLN A 94 4.88 -15.79 -10.69
C GLN A 94 3.50 -16.45 -10.64
N PRO A 95 2.44 -15.70 -10.28
CA PRO A 95 1.08 -16.23 -10.26
C PRO A 95 0.49 -16.31 -11.67
N ALA A 96 -0.47 -17.21 -11.85
CA ALA A 96 -1.26 -17.27 -13.07
C ALA A 96 -2.26 -16.10 -13.17
N GLU A 97 -2.69 -15.55 -12.03
CA GLU A 97 -3.65 -14.46 -11.98
C GLU A 97 -2.98 -13.07 -12.02
N ARG A 98 -3.76 -12.07 -12.38
CA ARG A 98 -3.38 -10.65 -12.35
C ARG A 98 -4.20 -9.91 -11.29
N TYR A 99 -3.66 -8.81 -10.78
CA TYR A 99 -4.26 -8.07 -9.68
C TYR A 99 -4.85 -6.75 -10.14
N ALA A 100 -6.06 -6.47 -9.69
CA ALA A 100 -6.73 -5.20 -9.97
C ALA A 100 -6.19 -4.05 -9.10
N LEU A 101 -5.68 -4.38 -7.92
CA LEU A 101 -5.00 -3.45 -7.02
C LEU A 101 -3.77 -4.13 -6.42
N ILE A 102 -2.64 -3.46 -6.50
CA ILE A 102 -1.44 -3.80 -5.74
C ILE A 102 -1.23 -2.70 -4.72
N VAL A 103 -0.97 -3.06 -3.46
CA VAL A 103 -0.61 -2.13 -2.41
C VAL A 103 0.75 -2.47 -1.84
N SER A 104 1.49 -1.46 -1.39
CA SER A 104 2.74 -1.67 -0.67
C SER A 104 3.05 -0.50 0.27
N ASN A 105 3.48 -0.84 1.48
CA ASN A 105 4.14 0.07 2.41
C ASN A 105 5.59 -0.40 2.57
N PRO A 106 6.44 -0.15 1.57
CA PRO A 106 7.78 -0.71 1.57
C PRO A 106 8.64 -0.10 2.68
N PRO A 107 9.58 -0.85 3.26
CA PRO A 107 10.48 -0.30 4.26
C PRO A 107 11.38 0.77 3.62
N PHE A 108 11.44 1.96 4.25
CA PHE A 108 12.32 3.06 3.84
C PHE A 108 13.48 3.15 4.79
N PHE A 109 14.67 3.19 4.24
CA PHE A 109 15.87 3.52 4.98
C PHE A 109 16.31 4.92 4.53
N ASP A 110 16.15 5.90 5.40
CA ASP A 110 16.88 7.16 5.30
C ASP A 110 18.37 6.83 5.39
N ASN A 111 19.09 6.98 4.29
CA ASN A 111 20.57 6.87 4.30
C ASN A 111 21.22 7.87 5.27
N ALA A 112 20.48 8.85 5.78
CA ALA A 112 20.92 9.83 6.76
C ALA A 112 21.02 9.29 8.20
N LEU A 113 20.45 8.13 8.52
CA LEU A 113 20.49 7.50 9.85
C LEU A 113 21.25 6.16 9.85
N LEU A 114 22.36 6.08 9.14
CA LEU A 114 23.33 4.99 9.27
C LEU A 114 23.98 5.07 10.66
N GLY A 115 23.29 4.57 11.66
CA GLY A 115 23.88 4.34 12.98
C GLY A 115 25.05 3.35 12.86
N SER A 116 26.02 3.46 13.74
CA SER A 116 27.32 2.74 13.79
C SER A 116 27.27 1.20 13.84
N ASN A 117 26.12 0.56 13.67
CA ASN A 117 25.94 -0.89 13.68
C ASN A 117 25.83 -1.49 12.27
N GLY A 118 26.99 -1.66 11.60
CA GLY A 118 27.10 -2.15 10.22
C GLY A 118 26.41 -3.49 9.92
N LYS A 119 26.36 -4.43 10.86
CA LYS A 119 25.70 -5.74 10.67
C LYS A 119 24.16 -5.64 10.63
N ARG A 120 23.56 -4.75 11.41
CA ARG A 120 22.11 -4.50 11.38
C ARG A 120 21.69 -3.75 10.11
N ASN A 121 22.54 -2.86 9.62
CA ASN A 121 22.29 -2.10 8.40
C ASN A 121 22.38 -3.01 7.16
N GLN A 122 23.36 -3.94 7.11
CA GLN A 122 23.52 -4.86 6.00
C GLN A 122 22.36 -5.86 5.87
N ALA A 123 21.83 -6.40 7.00
CA ALA A 123 20.65 -7.27 7.01
C ALA A 123 19.37 -6.51 6.60
N ARG A 124 19.27 -5.20 6.91
CA ARG A 124 18.15 -4.35 6.50
C ARG A 124 18.23 -3.95 5.04
N HIS A 125 19.43 -3.69 4.48
CA HIS A 125 19.62 -3.40 3.05
C HIS A 125 19.30 -4.61 2.17
N THR A 126 19.55 -5.83 2.64
CA THR A 126 19.22 -7.07 1.90
C THR A 126 17.73 -7.39 1.92
N ALA A 127 16.97 -6.84 2.89
CA ALA A 127 15.53 -7.08 3.04
C ALA A 127 14.65 -6.00 2.39
N SER A 128 15.23 -4.92 1.84
CA SER A 128 14.44 -3.85 1.22
C SER A 128 14.24 -4.12 -0.27
N LEU A 129 13.00 -4.19 -0.70
CA LEU A 129 12.64 -4.22 -2.13
C LEU A 129 12.93 -2.85 -2.76
N PRO A 130 13.91 -2.73 -3.70
CA PRO A 130 14.18 -1.47 -4.37
C PRO A 130 12.95 -0.95 -5.15
N LEU A 131 12.66 0.33 -5.05
CA LEU A 131 11.49 0.93 -5.72
C LEU A 131 11.44 0.68 -7.23
N PRO A 132 12.55 0.69 -8.00
CA PRO A 132 12.53 0.32 -9.41
C PRO A 132 12.07 -1.14 -9.65
N LEU A 133 12.48 -2.08 -8.79
CA LEU A 133 12.07 -3.48 -8.88
C LEU A 133 10.62 -3.68 -8.45
N LEU A 134 10.16 -2.96 -7.42
CA LEU A 134 8.75 -2.94 -7.04
C LEU A 134 7.89 -2.47 -8.21
N LEU A 135 8.28 -1.37 -8.87
CA LEU A 135 7.55 -0.80 -9.99
C LEU A 135 7.49 -1.75 -11.19
N ALA A 136 8.62 -2.37 -11.54
CA ALA A 136 8.70 -3.36 -12.62
C ALA A 136 7.84 -4.60 -12.30
N LYS A 137 7.91 -5.10 -11.06
CA LYS A 137 7.11 -6.25 -10.63
C LYS A 137 5.62 -5.94 -10.58
N ALA A 138 5.25 -4.75 -10.13
CA ALA A 138 3.87 -4.31 -10.18
C ALA A 138 3.34 -4.23 -11.62
N ALA A 139 4.14 -3.73 -12.58
CA ALA A 139 3.76 -3.70 -14.00
C ALA A 139 3.51 -5.10 -14.56
N GLU A 140 4.31 -6.09 -14.14
CA GLU A 140 4.13 -7.49 -14.52
C GLU A 140 2.84 -8.09 -13.95
N LEU A 141 2.50 -7.77 -12.71
CA LEU A 141 1.43 -8.43 -11.96
C LEU A 141 0.07 -7.76 -12.08
N LEU A 142 -0.02 -6.50 -12.52
CA LEU A 142 -1.28 -5.79 -12.67
C LEU A 142 -2.13 -6.34 -13.81
N ALA A 143 -3.42 -6.45 -13.55
CA ALA A 143 -4.44 -6.63 -14.58
C ALA A 143 -4.56 -5.37 -15.46
N PRO A 144 -5.07 -5.48 -16.69
CA PRO A 144 -5.41 -4.31 -17.49
C PRO A 144 -6.34 -3.36 -16.72
N GLY A 145 -5.99 -2.09 -16.64
CA GLY A 145 -6.73 -1.10 -15.83
C GLY A 145 -6.51 -1.18 -14.33
N GLY A 146 -5.65 -2.08 -13.86
CA GLY A 146 -5.27 -2.17 -12.46
C GLY A 146 -4.35 -1.04 -12.02
N SER A 147 -4.19 -0.88 -10.70
CA SER A 147 -3.39 0.21 -10.11
C SER A 147 -2.47 -0.26 -8.98
N LEU A 148 -1.38 0.49 -8.80
CA LEU A 148 -0.44 0.35 -7.69
C LEU A 148 -0.65 1.51 -6.71
N ALA A 149 -0.93 1.21 -5.44
CA ALA A 149 -1.00 2.19 -4.37
C ALA A 149 0.13 1.98 -3.35
N LEU A 150 0.77 3.06 -2.92
CA LEU A 150 1.88 3.00 -1.97
C LEU A 150 1.94 4.25 -1.11
N VAL A 151 2.62 4.12 0.04
CA VAL A 151 2.93 5.23 0.93
C VAL A 151 4.44 5.37 1.07
N LEU A 152 4.96 6.58 0.90
CA LEU A 152 6.38 6.90 0.95
C LEU A 152 6.64 8.15 1.81
N PRO A 153 7.82 8.28 2.45
CA PRO A 153 8.31 9.57 2.90
C PRO A 153 8.38 10.55 1.73
N GLU A 154 8.12 11.84 2.00
CA GLU A 154 8.03 12.86 0.95
C GLU A 154 9.23 12.89 -0.02
N PRO A 155 10.51 12.84 0.44
CA PRO A 155 11.65 12.81 -0.48
C PRO A 155 11.67 11.56 -1.39
N ALA A 156 11.30 10.40 -0.85
CA ALA A 156 11.24 9.16 -1.61
C ALA A 156 10.06 9.15 -2.60
N ALA A 157 8.95 9.78 -2.22
CA ALA A 157 7.77 9.93 -3.07
C ALA A 157 8.07 10.77 -4.31
N GLU A 158 8.86 11.83 -4.17
CA GLU A 158 9.28 12.66 -5.30
C GLU A 158 10.14 11.87 -6.28
N ALA A 159 11.18 11.19 -5.77
CA ALA A 159 12.05 10.34 -6.60
C ALA A 159 11.26 9.21 -7.29
N PHE A 160 10.32 8.59 -6.57
CA PHE A 160 9.43 7.57 -7.15
C PHE A 160 8.55 8.13 -8.25
N SER A 161 8.01 9.35 -8.09
CA SER A 161 7.15 9.98 -9.08
C SER A 161 7.88 10.23 -10.41
N GLN A 162 9.14 10.68 -10.33
CA GLN A 162 9.99 10.86 -11.51
C GLN A 162 10.28 9.52 -12.19
N LEU A 163 10.65 8.49 -11.42
CA LEU A 163 10.91 7.15 -11.92
C LEU A 163 9.67 6.54 -12.60
N ALA A 164 8.52 6.62 -11.95
CA ALA A 164 7.26 6.07 -12.45
C ALA A 164 6.85 6.77 -13.76
N GLY A 165 6.90 8.10 -13.80
CA GLY A 165 6.61 8.88 -15.00
C GLY A 165 7.51 8.51 -16.18
N ALA A 166 8.83 8.38 -15.95
CA ALA A 166 9.79 7.96 -16.95
C ALA A 166 9.53 6.54 -17.50
N GLN A 167 8.87 5.67 -16.72
CA GLN A 167 8.51 4.31 -17.13
C GLN A 167 7.07 4.20 -17.66
N GLY A 168 6.42 5.31 -17.98
CA GLY A 168 5.09 5.34 -18.57
C GLY A 168 3.96 4.97 -17.60
N TRP A 169 4.13 5.29 -16.31
CA TRP A 169 3.05 5.26 -15.34
C TRP A 169 2.41 6.64 -15.21
N PHE A 170 1.13 6.66 -14.91
CA PHE A 170 0.33 7.86 -14.75
C PHE A 170 -0.23 7.91 -13.32
N ALA A 171 -0.02 9.05 -12.65
CA ALA A 171 -0.57 9.26 -11.32
C ALA A 171 -2.10 9.35 -11.41
N MET A 172 -2.81 8.50 -10.66
CA MET A 172 -4.26 8.57 -10.49
C MET A 172 -4.63 9.51 -9.34
N ALA A 173 -3.92 9.38 -8.24
CA ALA A 173 -4.15 10.16 -7.04
C ALA A 173 -2.87 10.31 -6.24
N SER A 174 -2.76 11.44 -5.56
CA SER A 174 -1.67 11.75 -4.63
C SER A 174 -2.25 12.51 -3.43
N CYS A 175 -1.84 12.13 -2.21
CA CYS A 175 -2.23 12.79 -0.98
C CYS A 175 -1.01 13.07 -0.12
N GLN A 176 -0.69 14.35 0.09
CA GLN A 176 0.34 14.76 1.03
C GLN A 176 -0.22 14.69 2.46
N VAL A 177 0.50 14.03 3.35
CA VAL A 177 0.10 13.84 4.75
C VAL A 177 0.94 14.73 5.64
N PHE A 178 0.27 15.59 6.38
CA PHE A 178 0.87 16.54 7.32
C PHE A 178 0.56 16.10 8.77
N SER A 179 1.55 16.16 9.64
CA SER A 179 1.31 15.94 11.07
C SER A 179 0.51 17.07 11.68
N ARG A 180 0.82 18.32 11.31
CA ARG A 180 0.16 19.59 11.66
C ARG A 180 0.26 20.55 10.48
N ALA A 181 -0.58 21.58 10.46
CA ALA A 181 -0.65 22.55 9.38
C ALA A 181 0.65 23.36 9.20
N ASP A 182 1.39 23.62 10.29
CA ASP A 182 2.65 24.35 10.31
C ASP A 182 3.89 23.52 9.94
N LYS A 183 3.73 22.21 9.68
CA LYS A 183 4.83 21.28 9.37
C LYS A 183 4.88 20.94 7.88
N ALA A 184 6.07 20.59 7.42
CA ALA A 184 6.23 19.99 6.10
C ALA A 184 5.53 18.62 6.02
N PRO A 185 5.13 18.19 4.81
CA PRO A 185 4.50 16.89 4.63
C PRO A 185 5.46 15.76 5.06
N LEU A 186 4.95 14.81 5.83
CA LEU A 186 5.72 13.67 6.33
C LEU A 186 5.73 12.52 5.33
N ARG A 187 4.59 12.28 4.70
CA ARG A 187 4.33 11.14 3.83
C ARG A 187 3.52 11.58 2.63
N ARG A 188 3.63 10.79 1.56
CA ARG A 188 2.75 10.90 0.40
C ARG A 188 2.12 9.55 0.15
N LEU A 189 0.80 9.50 0.14
CA LEU A 189 0.02 8.38 -0.38
C LEU A 189 -0.11 8.59 -1.88
N MET A 190 0.15 7.56 -2.66
CA MET A 190 0.14 7.65 -4.11
C MET A 190 -0.56 6.46 -4.74
N GLN A 191 -1.28 6.68 -5.82
CA GLN A 191 -1.86 5.61 -6.63
C GLN A 191 -1.56 5.86 -8.11
N TRP A 192 -1.09 4.82 -8.79
CA TRP A 192 -0.55 4.87 -10.14
C TRP A 192 -1.18 3.80 -11.03
N GLN A 193 -1.29 4.08 -12.32
CA GLN A 193 -1.77 3.13 -13.34
C GLN A 193 -0.99 3.26 -14.64
N ARG A 194 -1.23 2.31 -15.58
CA ARG A 194 -0.59 2.30 -16.90
C ARG A 194 -1.39 3.02 -17.98
N VAL A 195 -2.57 3.51 -17.68
CA VAL A 195 -3.46 4.22 -18.61
C VAL A 195 -3.45 5.71 -18.26
N PRO A 196 -3.32 6.62 -19.24
CA PRO A 196 -3.39 8.05 -18.97
C PRO A 196 -4.67 8.46 -18.24
N CYS A 197 -4.54 9.36 -17.26
CA CYS A 197 -5.66 9.91 -16.49
C CYS A 197 -5.33 11.29 -15.93
N GLN A 198 -6.35 12.01 -15.47
CA GLN A 198 -6.20 13.25 -14.72
C GLN A 198 -5.90 12.93 -13.25
N PRO A 199 -4.75 13.37 -12.69
CA PRO A 199 -4.39 13.07 -11.31
C PRO A 199 -5.24 13.87 -10.32
N ARG A 200 -5.71 13.19 -9.28
CA ARG A 200 -6.38 13.82 -8.14
C ARG A 200 -5.36 14.16 -7.06
N GLN A 201 -5.25 15.43 -6.70
CA GLN A 201 -4.37 15.92 -5.65
C GLN A 201 -5.15 16.16 -4.36
N GLN A 202 -4.62 15.72 -3.22
CA GLN A 202 -5.24 15.82 -1.91
C GLN A 202 -4.20 16.19 -0.85
N GLN A 203 -4.69 16.71 0.26
CA GLN A 203 -3.91 16.92 1.49
C GLN A 203 -4.69 16.34 2.66
N LEU A 204 -3.98 15.73 3.60
CA LEU A 204 -4.52 15.15 4.82
C LEU A 204 -3.76 15.72 6.01
N LEU A 205 -4.46 16.38 6.89
CA LEU A 205 -3.95 16.82 8.17
C LEU A 205 -4.28 15.77 9.24
N ILE A 206 -3.28 15.33 10.02
CA ILE A 206 -3.52 14.36 11.10
C ILE A 206 -4.06 15.06 12.35
N HIS A 207 -3.38 16.12 12.82
CA HIS A 207 -3.74 16.80 14.05
C HIS A 207 -4.05 18.29 13.82
N ASN A 208 -5.05 18.77 14.53
CA ASN A 208 -5.32 20.19 14.69
C ASN A 208 -4.27 20.86 15.59
N ASP A 209 -4.33 22.19 15.71
CA ASP A 209 -3.39 22.97 16.53
C ASP A 209 -3.50 22.63 18.03
N ASP A 210 -4.67 22.23 18.49
CA ASP A 210 -4.94 21.79 19.88
C ASP A 210 -4.44 20.36 20.18
N GLY A 211 -3.89 19.67 19.18
CA GLY A 211 -3.41 18.28 19.28
C GLY A 211 -4.47 17.20 19.10
N SER A 212 -5.73 17.55 18.93
CA SER A 212 -6.79 16.61 18.59
C SER A 212 -6.63 16.10 17.15
N TYR A 213 -7.20 14.95 16.82
CA TYR A 213 -7.24 14.49 15.43
C TYR A 213 -8.15 15.38 14.59
N SER A 214 -7.69 15.71 13.37
CA SER A 214 -8.50 16.48 12.42
C SER A 214 -9.75 15.71 12.00
N GLU A 215 -10.76 16.45 11.52
CA GLU A 215 -11.98 15.85 10.97
C GLU A 215 -11.67 14.96 9.75
N GLN A 216 -10.75 15.39 8.89
CA GLN A 216 -10.31 14.63 7.71
C GLN A 216 -9.71 13.27 8.10
N TYR A 217 -8.83 13.26 9.11
CA TYR A 217 -8.21 12.02 9.60
C TYR A 217 -9.25 11.09 10.25
N ARG A 218 -10.13 11.63 11.08
CA ARG A 218 -11.24 10.87 11.69
C ARG A 218 -12.17 10.28 10.62
N HIS A 219 -12.55 11.08 9.63
CA HIS A 219 -13.42 10.63 8.53
C HIS A 219 -12.77 9.49 7.74
N LEU A 220 -11.47 9.60 7.41
CA LEU A 220 -10.73 8.57 6.66
C LEU A 220 -10.67 7.25 7.43
N LEU A 221 -10.51 7.29 8.74
CA LEU A 221 -10.23 6.10 9.56
C LEU A 221 -11.41 5.64 10.42
N ARG A 222 -12.58 6.26 10.32
CA ARG A 222 -13.75 6.00 11.17
C ARG A 222 -14.16 4.53 11.23
N ASP A 223 -14.00 3.81 10.11
CA ASP A 223 -14.42 2.40 9.99
C ASP A 223 -13.37 1.42 10.54
N PHE A 224 -12.21 1.93 11.00
CA PHE A 224 -11.07 1.16 11.48
C PHE A 224 -10.69 1.44 12.93
N TYR A 225 -11.24 2.48 13.53
CA TYR A 225 -11.05 2.83 14.94
C TYR A 225 -12.30 2.56 15.75
N LEU A 226 -12.13 1.95 16.92
CA LEU A 226 -13.24 1.74 17.86
C LEU A 226 -13.68 3.05 18.53
N LYS A 227 -12.75 3.97 18.77
CA LYS A 227 -12.96 5.30 19.35
C LYS A 227 -11.87 6.25 18.83
N PHE A 228 -12.24 7.48 18.59
CA PHE A 228 -11.34 8.61 18.35
C PHE A 228 -11.24 9.47 19.59
#